data_929e101ccc81ed8d09c94dbde295c65c
#
_entry.id   929e101ccc81ed8d09c94dbde295c65c
#
_cell.length_a   1.000
_cell.length_b   1.000
_cell.length_c   1.000
_cell.angle_alpha   90.00
_cell.angle_beta   90.00
_cell.angle_gamma   90.00
#
_symmetry.space_group_name_H-M   'P 1'
#
loop_
_entity.id
_entity.type
_entity.pdbx_description
1 polymer ?
#
loop_
_entity_poly.entity_id
_entity_poly.type
_entity_poly.pdbx_seq_one_letter_code
_entity_poly.pdbx_strand_id
1 'polypeptide(L)'
;MPGYQSKKLMAASRGEDRPVPRYSLVRDKDGAGDSGPMCEILDAESGTAVKNADYPMVGYGVRVGSPYGRTYSAQDYWQTTPITEIVEESVNDEGYWTVKFKTKNSSYIWKEF
;
A
#
# COMPACT_ATOMS: atom_id res chain seq x y z
N MET A 1 -7.77 -12.56 -0.48
CA MET A 1 -7.34 -11.99 0.82
C MET A 1 -8.54 -11.73 1.70
N PRO A 2 -8.94 -12.74 2.44
CA PRO A 2 -10.15 -12.57 3.24
C PRO A 2 -10.05 -11.48 4.29
N GLY A 3 -8.91 -11.33 4.94
CA GLY A 3 -8.76 -10.34 6.00
C GLY A 3 -8.97 -8.91 5.52
N TYR A 4 -8.41 -8.58 4.36
CA TYR A 4 -8.54 -7.25 3.79
C TYR A 4 -9.99 -6.95 3.43
N GLN A 5 -10.63 -7.86 2.71
CA GLN A 5 -12.02 -7.69 2.29
C GLN A 5 -12.95 -7.56 3.49
N SER A 6 -12.77 -8.41 4.49
CA SER A 6 -13.59 -8.36 5.70
C SER A 6 -13.46 -7.03 6.43
N LYS A 7 -12.25 -6.51 6.52
CA LYS A 7 -12.00 -5.24 7.18
C LYS A 7 -12.75 -4.11 6.49
N LYS A 8 -12.69 -4.04 5.18
CA LYS A 8 -13.37 -2.99 4.42
C LYS A 8 -14.89 -3.12 4.49
N LEU A 9 -15.41 -4.32 4.41
CA LEU A 9 -16.83 -4.57 4.51
C LEU A 9 -17.37 -4.20 5.89
N MET A 10 -16.65 -4.55 6.95
CA MET A 10 -17.05 -4.19 8.30
C MET A 10 -17.07 -2.67 8.48
N ALA A 11 -16.09 -1.98 7.95
CA ALA A 11 -16.04 -0.53 8.01
C ALA A 11 -17.26 0.11 7.32
N ALA A 12 -17.61 -0.39 6.15
CA ALA A 12 -18.76 0.11 5.40
C ALA A 12 -20.08 -0.20 6.09
N SER A 13 -20.21 -1.41 6.64
CA SER A 13 -21.47 -1.85 7.22
C SER A 13 -21.83 -1.15 8.53
N ARG A 14 -20.85 -0.59 9.22
CA ARG A 14 -21.13 0.14 10.46
C ARG A 14 -21.73 1.51 10.22
N GLY A 15 -21.70 2.00 8.99
CA GLY A 15 -22.25 3.32 8.69
C GLY A 15 -21.54 4.45 9.38
N GLU A 16 -20.34 4.23 9.85
CA GLU A 16 -19.57 5.25 10.53
C GLU A 16 -18.95 6.22 9.56
N ASP A 17 -18.86 7.47 9.99
CA ASP A 17 -18.08 8.46 9.29
C ASP A 17 -16.61 8.16 9.52
N ARG A 18 -15.95 7.63 8.51
CA ARG A 18 -14.59 7.15 8.67
C ARG A 18 -13.60 8.04 7.97
N PRO A 19 -12.42 8.20 8.58
CA PRO A 19 -11.34 8.82 7.83
C PRO A 19 -10.98 7.95 6.62
N VAL A 20 -10.47 8.60 5.60
CA VAL A 20 -9.96 7.91 4.43
C VAL A 20 -8.88 6.92 4.89
N PRO A 21 -8.85 5.69 4.35
CA PRO A 21 -7.80 4.74 4.70
C PRO A 21 -6.41 5.34 4.51
N ARG A 22 -5.51 4.97 5.38
CA ARG A 22 -4.13 5.43 5.30
C ARG A 22 -3.20 4.28 5.01
N TYR A 23 -2.22 4.57 4.22
CA TYR A 23 -1.20 3.61 3.81
C TYR A 23 0.18 4.13 4.17
N SER A 24 1.10 3.22 4.43
CA SER A 24 2.49 3.54 4.68
C SER A 24 3.36 2.55 3.94
N LEU A 25 4.41 3.04 3.31
CA LEU A 25 5.38 2.20 2.60
C LEU A 25 6.76 2.68 2.99
N VAL A 26 7.55 1.79 3.61
CA VAL A 26 8.85 2.12 4.13
C VAL A 26 9.87 1.11 3.65
N ARG A 27 10.99 1.60 3.11
CA ARG A 27 12.10 0.75 2.72
C ARG A 27 12.88 0.37 3.97
N ASP A 28 13.09 -0.93 4.14
CA ASP A 28 13.63 -1.47 5.39
C ASP A 28 15.03 -0.94 5.70
N LYS A 29 15.89 -0.85 4.72
CA LYS A 29 17.31 -0.56 4.97
C LYS A 29 17.57 0.87 5.45
N ASP A 30 16.75 1.83 5.09
CA ASP A 30 17.01 3.24 5.40
C ASP A 30 15.78 4.04 5.83
N GLY A 31 14.63 3.42 5.91
CA GLY A 31 13.41 4.11 6.31
C GLY A 31 12.83 5.04 5.27
N ALA A 32 13.37 5.04 4.06
CA ALA A 32 12.83 5.89 3.00
C ALA A 32 11.47 5.37 2.55
N GLY A 33 10.58 6.28 2.20
CA GLY A 33 9.25 5.91 1.76
C GLY A 33 8.27 7.06 1.86
N ASP A 34 7.00 6.74 1.87
CA ASP A 34 5.95 7.74 1.99
C ASP A 34 4.71 7.13 2.64
N SER A 35 3.77 7.99 2.98
CA SER A 35 2.49 7.58 3.52
C SER A 35 1.41 8.54 3.03
N GLY A 36 0.16 8.09 3.08
CA GLY A 36 -0.96 8.92 2.67
C GLY A 36 -2.21 8.11 2.36
N PRO A 37 -3.24 8.76 1.83
CA PRO A 37 -4.51 8.10 1.54
C PRO A 37 -4.51 7.28 0.25
N MET A 38 -3.44 7.32 -0.53
CA MET A 38 -3.37 6.63 -1.82
C MET A 38 -2.50 5.39 -1.75
N CYS A 39 -3.01 4.28 -2.27
CA CYS A 39 -2.21 3.11 -2.57
C CYS A 39 -2.63 2.59 -3.95
N GLU A 40 -1.68 2.51 -4.86
CA GLU A 40 -1.91 1.97 -6.19
C GLU A 40 -1.00 0.78 -6.44
N ILE A 41 -1.55 -0.21 -7.11
CA ILE A 41 -0.80 -1.40 -7.52
C ILE A 41 -0.57 -1.26 -9.01
N LEU A 42 0.69 -1.34 -9.42
CA LEU A 42 1.09 -0.98 -10.77
C LEU A 42 1.43 -2.20 -11.59
N ASP A 43 0.83 -2.29 -12.77
CA ASP A 43 1.17 -3.34 -13.72
C ASP A 43 2.62 -3.16 -14.18
N ALA A 44 3.38 -4.27 -14.15
CA ALA A 44 4.81 -4.22 -14.46
C ALA A 44 5.11 -3.89 -15.91
N GLU A 45 4.21 -4.23 -16.82
CA GLU A 45 4.41 -3.98 -18.25
C GLU A 45 4.00 -2.59 -18.66
N SER A 46 2.83 -2.14 -18.22
CA SER A 46 2.28 -0.86 -18.65
C SER A 46 2.63 0.29 -17.71
N GLY A 47 2.97 -0.01 -16.46
CA GLY A 47 3.21 1.01 -15.44
C GLY A 47 1.94 1.69 -14.95
N THR A 48 0.77 1.21 -15.36
CA THR A 48 -0.50 1.81 -14.97
C THR A 48 -1.10 1.11 -13.77
N ALA A 49 -1.96 1.82 -13.04
CA ALA A 49 -2.61 1.26 -11.85
C ALA A 49 -3.59 0.16 -12.23
N VAL A 50 -3.55 -0.93 -11.49
CA VAL A 50 -4.51 -2.02 -11.64
C VAL A 50 -5.81 -1.58 -10.98
N LYS A 51 -6.90 -1.71 -11.71
CA LYS A 51 -8.20 -1.30 -11.22
C LYS A 51 -8.65 -2.17 -10.05
N ASN A 52 -9.16 -1.52 -9.02
CA ASN A 52 -9.71 -2.18 -7.82
C ASN A 52 -8.67 -2.95 -7.00
N ALA A 53 -7.41 -2.63 -7.15
CA ALA A 53 -6.35 -3.23 -6.35
C ALA A 53 -5.65 -2.14 -5.53
N ASP A 54 -5.48 -2.38 -4.24
CA ASP A 54 -4.81 -1.45 -3.35
C ASP A 54 -4.04 -2.17 -2.24
N TYR A 55 -3.50 -3.34 -2.56
CA TYR A 55 -2.66 -4.10 -1.65
C TYR A 55 -1.53 -4.79 -2.42
N PRO A 56 -0.38 -5.04 -1.76
CA PRO A 56 0.78 -5.60 -2.44
C PRO A 56 0.54 -7.00 -3.04
N MET A 57 1.00 -7.20 -4.27
CA MET A 57 0.90 -8.48 -4.96
C MET A 57 2.20 -8.77 -5.70
N VAL A 58 2.62 -10.04 -5.69
CA VAL A 58 3.80 -10.47 -6.43
C VAL A 58 3.61 -10.16 -7.92
N GLY A 59 4.64 -9.59 -8.52
CA GLY A 59 4.63 -9.23 -9.93
C GLY A 59 4.20 -7.80 -10.21
N TYR A 60 3.77 -7.06 -9.19
CA TYR A 60 3.28 -5.70 -9.35
C TYR A 60 4.09 -4.73 -8.49
N GLY A 61 4.20 -3.48 -8.96
CA GLY A 61 4.77 -2.41 -8.16
C GLY A 61 3.74 -1.83 -7.20
N VAL A 62 4.22 -1.07 -6.23
CA VAL A 62 3.35 -0.41 -5.23
C VAL A 62 3.69 1.07 -5.19
N ARG A 63 2.66 1.90 -5.20
CA ARG A 63 2.80 3.35 -5.08
C ARG A 63 1.94 3.82 -3.91
N VAL A 64 2.57 4.45 -2.93
CA VAL A 64 1.88 4.97 -1.74
C VAL A 64 2.20 6.44 -1.58
N GLY A 65 1.18 7.24 -1.29
CA GLY A 65 1.35 8.66 -1.08
C GLY A 65 0.03 9.39 -1.10
N SER A 66 0.05 10.64 -1.58
CA SER A 66 -1.13 11.48 -1.65
C SER A 66 -1.45 11.85 -3.10
N PRO A 67 -2.70 11.64 -3.56
CA PRO A 67 -3.11 12.05 -4.89
C PRO A 67 -3.31 13.56 -5.00
N TYR A 68 -3.34 14.25 -3.87
CA TYR A 68 -3.63 15.68 -3.86
C TYR A 68 -2.41 16.55 -4.09
N GLY A 69 -1.25 15.96 -4.15
CA GLY A 69 -0.02 16.65 -4.46
C GLY A 69 0.20 17.93 -3.67
N ARG A 70 1.45 18.19 -3.33
CA ARG A 70 1.81 19.47 -2.75
C ARG A 70 2.16 20.43 -3.87
N THR A 71 1.93 21.69 -3.62
CA THR A 71 2.13 22.73 -4.62
C THR A 71 3.52 22.71 -5.26
N TYR A 72 4.51 22.30 -4.50
CA TYR A 72 5.90 22.39 -4.93
C TYR A 72 6.55 21.04 -5.22
N SER A 73 5.82 19.96 -5.05
CA SER A 73 6.39 18.65 -5.25
C SER A 73 5.81 18.00 -6.50
N ALA A 74 6.67 17.56 -7.37
CA ALA A 74 6.27 16.78 -8.52
C ALA A 74 5.88 15.36 -8.13
N GLN A 75 6.31 14.90 -6.94
CA GLN A 75 6.07 13.55 -6.47
C GLN A 75 5.70 13.55 -5.01
N ASP A 76 4.43 13.26 -4.73
CA ASP A 76 3.93 13.05 -3.38
C ASP A 76 3.68 11.58 -3.12
N TYR A 77 4.59 10.73 -3.57
CA TYR A 77 4.45 9.30 -3.40
C TYR A 77 5.81 8.61 -3.46
N TRP A 78 5.84 7.39 -2.95
CA TRP A 78 6.96 6.47 -3.13
C TRP A 78 6.48 5.30 -3.97
N GLN A 79 7.26 4.91 -4.96
CA GLN A 79 6.91 3.83 -5.87
C GLN A 79 8.01 2.78 -5.89
N THR A 80 7.62 1.52 -5.80
CA THR A 80 8.58 0.41 -5.86
C THR A 80 8.62 -0.20 -7.27
N THR A 81 9.69 -0.93 -7.53
CA THR A 81 9.71 -1.89 -8.64
C THR A 81 8.83 -3.09 -8.30
N PRO A 82 8.58 -4.00 -9.24
CA PRO A 82 7.68 -5.12 -8.97
C PRO A 82 8.12 -5.99 -7.81
N ILE A 83 7.15 -6.43 -7.02
CA ILE A 83 7.37 -7.32 -5.89
C ILE A 83 7.80 -8.67 -6.41
N THR A 84 8.88 -9.22 -5.84
CA THR A 84 9.35 -10.56 -6.17
C THR A 84 8.90 -11.60 -5.17
N GLU A 85 8.65 -11.18 -3.93
CA GLU A 85 8.26 -12.11 -2.86
C GLU A 85 7.52 -11.39 -1.76
N ILE A 86 6.42 -11.99 -1.28
CA ILE A 86 5.76 -11.57 -0.05
C ILE A 86 6.38 -12.39 1.09
N VAL A 87 7.04 -11.71 2.02
CA VAL A 87 7.77 -12.37 3.09
C VAL A 87 6.86 -12.68 4.28
N GLU A 88 6.02 -11.72 4.63
CA GLU A 88 5.16 -11.86 5.80
C GLU A 88 3.93 -10.99 5.62
N GLU A 89 2.80 -11.47 6.14
CA GLU A 89 1.56 -10.74 6.07
C GLU A 89 0.81 -10.96 7.37
N SER A 90 0.34 -9.89 8.00
CA SER A 90 -0.35 -9.98 9.29
C SER A 90 -1.37 -8.87 9.46
N VAL A 91 -2.41 -9.17 10.24
CA VAL A 91 -3.41 -8.19 10.66
C VAL A 91 -3.42 -8.19 12.18
N ASN A 92 -3.28 -7.03 12.80
CA ASN A 92 -3.29 -6.95 14.26
C ASN A 92 -4.73 -6.86 14.80
N ASP A 93 -4.86 -6.83 16.13
CA ASP A 93 -6.16 -6.81 16.80
C ASP A 93 -6.98 -5.57 16.46
N GLU A 94 -6.32 -4.49 16.08
CA GLU A 94 -6.98 -3.24 15.71
C GLU A 94 -7.40 -3.23 14.23
N GLY A 95 -7.08 -4.28 13.49
CA GLY A 95 -7.40 -4.39 12.08
C GLY A 95 -6.38 -3.74 11.16
N TYR A 96 -5.22 -3.36 11.67
CA TYR A 96 -4.15 -2.82 10.83
C TYR A 96 -3.46 -3.96 10.10
N TRP A 97 -3.24 -3.77 8.82
CA TRP A 97 -2.69 -4.81 7.96
C TRP A 97 -1.25 -4.44 7.60
N THR A 98 -0.34 -5.39 7.82
CA THR A 98 1.08 -5.21 7.51
C THR A 98 1.52 -6.28 6.53
N VAL A 99 2.21 -5.86 5.47
CA VAL A 99 2.79 -6.77 4.50
C VAL A 99 4.27 -6.42 4.35
N LYS A 100 5.14 -7.40 4.58
CA LYS A 100 6.56 -7.26 4.32
C LYS A 100 6.86 -7.97 3.02
N PHE A 101 7.52 -7.27 2.11
CA PHE A 101 7.80 -7.84 0.81
C PHE A 101 9.17 -7.43 0.29
N LYS A 102 9.62 -8.13 -0.72
CA LYS A 102 10.88 -7.85 -1.40
C LYS A 102 10.65 -7.50 -2.85
N THR A 103 11.47 -6.58 -3.34
CA THR A 103 11.64 -6.34 -4.75
C THR A 103 13.04 -6.81 -5.14
N LYS A 104 13.41 -6.64 -6.40
CA LYS A 104 14.73 -7.07 -6.87
C LYS A 104 15.87 -6.44 -6.05
N ASN A 105 15.71 -5.21 -5.61
CA ASN A 105 16.80 -4.45 -4.99
C ASN A 105 16.61 -4.13 -3.50
N SER A 106 15.42 -4.29 -2.96
CA SER A 106 15.13 -3.80 -1.62
C SER A 106 14.02 -4.59 -0.95
N SER A 107 13.92 -4.40 0.38
CA SER A 107 12.81 -4.93 1.16
C SER A 107 11.97 -3.77 1.68
N TYR A 108 10.67 -3.98 1.78
CA TYR A 108 9.72 -2.96 2.17
C TYR A 108 8.73 -3.47 3.21
N ILE A 109 8.19 -2.53 3.97
CA ILE A 109 7.09 -2.78 4.90
C ILE A 109 5.93 -1.88 4.45
N TRP A 110 4.83 -2.49 4.07
CA TRP A 110 3.61 -1.80 3.69
C TRP A 110 2.57 -1.98 4.78
N LYS A 111 1.86 -0.92 5.10
CA LYS A 111 0.80 -0.96 6.11
C LYS A 111 -0.44 -0.25 5.62
N GLU A 112 -1.58 -0.77 6.04
CA GLU A 112 -2.87 -0.09 5.93
C GLU A 112 -3.45 0.05 7.32
N PHE A 113 -3.81 1.26 7.72
CA PHE A 113 -4.45 1.52 9.01
C PHE A 113 -5.60 2.50 8.90
#